data_f3929673827870675b87589860e357d1
#
_entry.id   f3929673827870675b87589860e357d1
#
_cell.length_a   1.000
_cell.length_b   1.000
_cell.length_c   1.000
_cell.angle_alpha   90.00
_cell.angle_beta   90.00
_cell.angle_gamma   90.00
#
_symmetry.space_group_name_H-M   'P 1'
#
loop_
_entity.id
_entity.type
_entity.pdbx_description
1 polymer ?
#
loop_
_entity_poly.entity_id
_entity_poly.type
_entity_poly.pdbx_seq_one_letter_code
_entity_poly.pdbx_strand_id
1 'polypeptide(L)'
;MSITRQVVGIDLGTTNSVVAFVDDSGEAHAIAGRDGERIIPSAVWFPQDDETRVEVGELAKSQAVIDPEHVATLFKRGMGSATFLDSGRPFTVRGKEWRPEELSSLVLKKMVQTASDHLGYPVVDVVITVPAYFGEAERSATRQAGEMLGLKVHALPAEPMAAAVAHGLDGNTRDHRFLVFDLGGGTFDVTVLERHADGQLEAMSHHGDRRLGGADFDRLIVARMNDMAIRTHGVNIESDPADLADAYAKAEQLKKELSSRDRAQAALIAGGKRMTFLLTREEFNGMLAEHVENVEFAIETCLDNAGLTPADIDAVLMVGGSSRIPVFQNLLRRYFDKEPQYSRNLDEDVARGAALVGALKTGTAAPSSPLANLPAPVDRSSHAIGIGALNDEQVMGNMVVLPANAPIPTVPPAERTFFCAGDGQTEVKVTVYEGDDFNLKFVDELGEAIGSLGSPKPRGYPVTVKMALDGDGILRVTAHDGTNGVLITQVEVRRKGAMSDKEHADAMAALDDVMVL
;
A
#
# COMPACT_ATOMS: atom_id res chain seq x y z
N MET A 1 29.97 -14.96 20.11
CA MET A 1 29.66 -13.76 19.31
C MET A 1 28.15 -13.63 19.35
N SER A 2 27.60 -12.53 19.80
CA SER A 2 26.15 -12.29 19.70
C SER A 2 25.85 -12.11 18.21
N ILE A 3 25.02 -12.97 17.64
CA ILE A 3 24.51 -12.78 16.29
C ILE A 3 23.69 -11.51 16.33
N THR A 4 24.17 -10.44 15.68
CA THR A 4 23.35 -9.24 15.49
C THR A 4 22.21 -9.65 14.56
N ARG A 5 20.99 -9.74 15.07
CA ARG A 5 19.81 -10.07 14.26
C ARG A 5 19.60 -8.96 13.26
N GLN A 6 19.59 -9.31 11.99
CA GLN A 6 19.34 -8.35 10.91
C GLN A 6 17.83 -8.13 10.79
N VAL A 7 17.46 -6.89 10.49
CA VAL A 7 16.09 -6.54 10.09
C VAL A 7 15.95 -6.82 8.61
N VAL A 8 14.89 -7.51 8.21
CA VAL A 8 14.60 -7.73 6.79
C VAL A 8 13.57 -6.72 6.29
N GLY A 9 13.73 -6.29 5.04
CA GLY A 9 12.76 -5.47 4.34
C GLY A 9 11.85 -6.34 3.48
N ILE A 10 10.56 -6.12 3.58
CA ILE A 10 9.55 -6.84 2.80
C ILE A 10 8.75 -5.84 1.98
N ASP A 11 8.79 -6.02 0.67
CA ASP A 11 7.79 -5.44 -0.22
C ASP A 11 6.58 -6.38 -0.25
N LEU A 12 5.52 -6.00 0.44
CA LEU A 12 4.26 -6.72 0.43
C LEU A 12 3.40 -6.17 -0.71
N GLY A 13 3.62 -6.61 -1.94
CA GLY A 13 2.92 -6.09 -3.12
C GLY A 13 1.53 -6.69 -3.33
N THR A 14 0.70 -6.01 -4.13
CA THR A 14 -0.66 -6.49 -4.47
C THR A 14 -0.64 -7.77 -5.28
N THR A 15 0.33 -7.91 -6.19
CA THR A 15 0.46 -9.07 -7.09
C THR A 15 1.70 -9.91 -6.82
N ASN A 16 2.76 -9.28 -6.35
CA ASN A 16 4.04 -9.94 -6.07
C ASN A 16 4.64 -9.35 -4.80
N SER A 17 5.35 -10.17 -4.05
CA SER A 17 6.07 -9.77 -2.84
C SER A 17 7.53 -10.18 -2.92
N VAL A 18 8.41 -9.40 -2.29
CA VAL A 18 9.86 -9.61 -2.26
C VAL A 18 10.37 -9.39 -0.84
N VAL A 19 11.36 -10.17 -0.42
CA VAL A 19 12.07 -9.97 0.85
C VAL A 19 13.55 -9.72 0.59
N ALA A 20 14.14 -8.78 1.33
CA ALA A 20 15.54 -8.38 1.20
C ALA A 20 16.20 -8.20 2.57
N PHE A 21 17.51 -8.25 2.60
CA PHE A 21 18.33 -7.98 3.78
C PHE A 21 19.53 -7.11 3.41
N VAL A 22 20.17 -6.52 4.42
CA VAL A 22 21.40 -5.73 4.24
C VAL A 22 22.57 -6.57 4.73
N ASP A 23 23.59 -6.75 3.90
CA ASP A 23 24.79 -7.50 4.27
C ASP A 23 25.77 -6.66 5.12
N ASP A 24 26.88 -7.28 5.54
CA ASP A 24 27.90 -6.63 6.36
C ASP A 24 28.64 -5.48 5.63
N SER A 25 28.56 -5.41 4.29
CA SER A 25 29.11 -4.30 3.50
C SER A 25 28.15 -3.10 3.45
N GLY A 26 26.89 -3.30 3.83
CA GLY A 26 25.81 -2.32 3.74
C GLY A 26 25.05 -2.36 2.41
N GLU A 27 25.28 -3.38 1.59
CA GLU A 27 24.50 -3.59 0.37
C GLU A 27 23.23 -4.37 0.65
N ALA A 28 22.13 -3.96 0.00
CA ALA A 28 20.85 -4.63 0.11
C ALA A 28 20.66 -5.67 -0.99
N HIS A 29 20.25 -6.87 -0.61
CA HIS A 29 20.07 -8.01 -1.50
C HIS A 29 18.67 -8.62 -1.33
N ALA A 30 17.98 -8.85 -2.46
CA ALA A 30 16.76 -9.64 -2.46
C ALA A 30 17.10 -11.12 -2.22
N ILE A 31 16.30 -11.78 -1.39
CA ILE A 31 16.47 -13.18 -1.01
C ILE A 31 15.70 -14.06 -1.99
N ALA A 32 16.34 -15.08 -2.53
CA ALA A 32 15.66 -16.08 -3.36
C ALA A 32 15.06 -17.20 -2.50
N GLY A 33 13.87 -17.66 -2.89
CA GLY A 33 13.27 -18.89 -2.36
C GLY A 33 14.09 -20.14 -2.73
N ARG A 34 13.64 -21.29 -2.26
CA ARG A 34 14.30 -22.61 -2.53
C ARG A 34 14.30 -22.98 -4.01
N ASP A 35 13.36 -22.46 -4.78
CA ASP A 35 13.23 -22.59 -6.22
C ASP A 35 14.14 -21.64 -7.02
N GLY A 36 14.81 -20.71 -6.34
CA GLY A 36 15.68 -19.68 -6.92
C GLY A 36 14.93 -18.40 -7.31
N GLU A 37 13.62 -18.34 -7.17
CA GLU A 37 12.81 -17.17 -7.47
C GLU A 37 12.89 -16.16 -6.32
N ARG A 38 13.04 -14.88 -6.66
CA ARG A 38 13.10 -13.77 -5.70
C ARG A 38 11.76 -13.06 -5.56
N ILE A 39 10.95 -13.15 -6.61
CA ILE A 39 9.64 -12.52 -6.70
C ILE A 39 8.60 -13.60 -6.46
N ILE A 40 7.84 -13.47 -5.39
CA ILE A 40 6.84 -14.44 -4.98
C ILE A 40 5.45 -13.85 -5.22
N PRO A 41 4.59 -14.47 -6.06
CA PRO A 41 3.23 -14.01 -6.26
C PRO A 41 2.46 -13.90 -4.93
N SER A 42 1.77 -12.79 -4.72
CA SER A 42 0.87 -12.56 -3.58
C SER A 42 -0.46 -13.28 -3.83
N ALA A 43 -0.37 -14.62 -3.93
CA ALA A 43 -1.48 -15.53 -4.14
C ALA A 43 -1.47 -16.59 -3.05
N VAL A 44 -2.64 -16.95 -2.54
CA VAL A 44 -2.84 -17.92 -1.45
C VAL A 44 -3.85 -18.95 -1.92
N TRP A 45 -3.47 -20.22 -1.92
CA TRP A 45 -4.35 -21.34 -2.24
C TRP A 45 -4.56 -22.24 -1.02
N PHE A 46 -5.80 -22.66 -0.82
CA PHE A 46 -6.24 -23.54 0.24
C PHE A 46 -6.58 -24.93 -0.33
N PRO A 47 -5.64 -25.89 -0.39
CA PRO A 47 -5.90 -27.23 -0.89
C PRO A 47 -7.04 -27.90 -0.12
N GLN A 48 -7.89 -28.67 -0.82
CA GLN A 48 -9.03 -29.32 -0.18
C GLN A 48 -8.68 -30.68 0.46
N ASP A 49 -7.54 -31.24 0.12
CA ASP A 49 -7.05 -32.53 0.61
C ASP A 49 -6.36 -32.44 2.00
N ASP A 50 -5.94 -31.25 2.42
CA ASP A 50 -5.27 -31.00 3.70
C ASP A 50 -5.67 -29.63 4.28
N GLU A 51 -6.49 -29.66 5.34
CA GLU A 51 -6.99 -28.42 5.97
C GLU A 51 -5.92 -27.65 6.72
N THR A 52 -4.78 -28.25 7.06
CA THR A 52 -3.69 -27.59 7.79
C THR A 52 -2.70 -26.91 6.86
N ARG A 53 -2.78 -27.20 5.56
CA ARG A 53 -1.86 -26.72 4.53
C ARG A 53 -2.42 -25.52 3.78
N VAL A 54 -1.56 -24.56 3.53
CA VAL A 54 -1.80 -23.42 2.64
C VAL A 54 -0.57 -23.23 1.75
N GLU A 55 -0.79 -23.01 0.47
CA GLU A 55 0.25 -22.71 -0.49
C GLU A 55 0.29 -21.22 -0.79
N VAL A 56 1.50 -20.65 -0.87
CA VAL A 56 1.72 -19.24 -1.22
C VAL A 56 2.72 -19.13 -2.36
N GLY A 57 2.43 -18.30 -3.34
CA GLY A 57 3.32 -18.02 -4.45
C GLY A 57 2.87 -18.61 -5.79
N GLU A 58 3.82 -19.07 -6.61
CA GLU A 58 3.56 -19.46 -8.00
C GLU A 58 2.61 -20.65 -8.11
N LEU A 59 2.73 -21.65 -7.23
CA LEU A 59 1.82 -22.77 -7.20
C LEU A 59 0.39 -22.30 -6.92
N ALA A 60 0.21 -21.45 -5.90
CA ALA A 60 -1.11 -20.88 -5.58
C ALA A 60 -1.68 -20.10 -6.76
N LYS A 61 -0.86 -19.26 -7.41
CA LYS A 61 -1.27 -18.50 -8.59
C LYS A 61 -1.72 -19.42 -9.74
N SER A 62 -0.99 -20.50 -9.99
CA SER A 62 -1.33 -21.46 -11.05
C SER A 62 -2.62 -22.22 -10.77
N GLN A 63 -2.95 -22.45 -9.48
CA GLN A 63 -4.21 -23.11 -9.10
C GLN A 63 -5.44 -22.23 -9.33
N ALA A 64 -5.30 -20.91 -9.50
CA ALA A 64 -6.42 -20.02 -9.76
C ALA A 64 -7.25 -20.43 -11.00
N VAL A 65 -6.63 -21.08 -12.00
CA VAL A 65 -7.33 -21.59 -13.21
C VAL A 65 -8.06 -22.90 -12.95
N ILE A 66 -7.56 -23.72 -12.01
CA ILE A 66 -8.05 -25.08 -11.76
C ILE A 66 -9.07 -25.08 -10.62
N ASP A 67 -8.81 -24.28 -9.59
CA ASP A 67 -9.54 -24.24 -8.32
C ASP A 67 -9.75 -22.78 -7.84
N PRO A 68 -10.41 -21.92 -8.68
CA PRO A 68 -10.50 -20.48 -8.45
C PRO A 68 -11.22 -20.12 -7.15
N GLU A 69 -12.13 -20.95 -6.66
CA GLU A 69 -12.90 -20.69 -5.44
C GLU A 69 -12.05 -20.81 -4.16
N HIS A 70 -10.89 -21.50 -4.25
CA HIS A 70 -9.98 -21.70 -3.13
C HIS A 70 -8.67 -20.91 -3.24
N VAL A 71 -8.57 -20.00 -4.23
CA VAL A 71 -7.41 -19.12 -4.42
C VAL A 71 -7.78 -17.68 -4.15
N ALA A 72 -7.07 -17.05 -3.23
CA ALA A 72 -7.16 -15.61 -2.96
C ALA A 72 -6.03 -14.86 -3.65
N THR A 73 -6.38 -13.79 -4.38
CA THR A 73 -5.45 -12.84 -5.01
C THR A 73 -5.95 -11.41 -4.80
N LEU A 74 -5.10 -10.40 -5.03
CA LEU A 74 -5.44 -8.97 -4.96
C LEU A 74 -5.99 -8.50 -3.59
N PHE A 75 -5.87 -9.30 -2.55
CA PHE A 75 -6.43 -9.02 -1.22
C PHE A 75 -5.82 -7.77 -0.57
N LYS A 76 -4.59 -7.38 -0.90
CA LYS A 76 -3.98 -6.14 -0.40
C LYS A 76 -4.82 -4.89 -0.71
N ARG A 77 -5.58 -4.88 -1.80
CA ARG A 77 -6.50 -3.78 -2.15
C ARG A 77 -7.64 -3.62 -1.14
N GLY A 78 -7.94 -4.66 -0.36
CA GLY A 78 -8.95 -4.66 0.69
C GLY A 78 -8.40 -4.42 2.10
N MET A 79 -7.12 -4.10 2.27
CA MET A 79 -6.53 -3.83 3.59
C MET A 79 -7.33 -2.78 4.36
N GLY A 80 -7.50 -3.01 5.67
CA GLY A 80 -8.33 -2.15 6.52
C GLY A 80 -9.84 -2.31 6.31
N SER A 81 -10.28 -3.29 5.51
CA SER A 81 -11.70 -3.61 5.25
C SER A 81 -11.99 -5.07 5.57
N ALA A 82 -13.24 -5.37 5.95
CA ALA A 82 -13.68 -6.75 6.13
C ALA A 82 -13.93 -7.49 4.80
N THR A 83 -13.92 -6.79 3.66
CA THR A 83 -14.26 -7.34 2.35
C THR A 83 -13.21 -7.01 1.31
N PHE A 84 -13.17 -7.81 0.25
CA PHE A 84 -12.32 -7.53 -0.90
C PHE A 84 -12.87 -6.34 -1.70
N LEU A 85 -11.99 -5.42 -2.06
CA LEU A 85 -12.39 -4.20 -2.76
C LEU A 85 -13.11 -4.49 -4.09
N ASP A 86 -12.61 -5.46 -4.85
CA ASP A 86 -13.11 -5.75 -6.19
C ASP A 86 -14.45 -6.50 -6.19
N SER A 87 -14.68 -7.38 -5.22
CA SER A 87 -15.92 -8.18 -5.11
C SER A 87 -16.95 -7.58 -4.17
N GLY A 88 -16.53 -6.73 -3.23
CA GLY A 88 -17.36 -6.24 -2.12
C GLY A 88 -17.80 -7.36 -1.17
N ARG A 89 -17.17 -8.54 -1.24
CA ARG A 89 -17.51 -9.74 -0.47
C ARG A 89 -16.29 -10.26 0.28
N PRO A 90 -16.48 -10.95 1.43
CA PRO A 90 -15.40 -11.66 2.09
C PRO A 90 -14.94 -12.84 1.22
N PHE A 91 -13.68 -13.24 1.38
CA PHE A 91 -13.19 -14.50 0.84
C PHE A 91 -13.50 -15.62 1.84
N THR A 92 -14.32 -16.59 1.42
CA THR A 92 -14.79 -17.65 2.30
C THR A 92 -14.26 -18.99 1.81
N VAL A 93 -13.48 -19.66 2.66
CA VAL A 93 -12.96 -21.01 2.38
C VAL A 93 -12.92 -21.82 3.68
N ARG A 94 -13.20 -23.12 3.61
CA ARG A 94 -13.26 -24.04 4.77
C ARG A 94 -14.20 -23.55 5.89
N GLY A 95 -15.30 -22.88 5.49
CA GLY A 95 -16.29 -22.34 6.44
C GLY A 95 -15.83 -21.11 7.24
N LYS A 96 -14.66 -20.57 6.92
CA LYS A 96 -14.12 -19.34 7.51
C LYS A 96 -14.11 -18.21 6.50
N GLU A 97 -14.51 -17.03 6.94
CA GLU A 97 -14.28 -15.77 6.22
C GLU A 97 -12.87 -15.27 6.54
N TRP A 98 -12.03 -15.13 5.51
CA TRP A 98 -10.66 -14.64 5.63
C TRP A 98 -10.61 -13.16 5.30
N ARG A 99 -9.99 -12.41 6.18
CA ARG A 99 -9.78 -10.98 5.98
C ARG A 99 -8.51 -10.73 5.14
N PRO A 100 -8.43 -9.58 4.45
CA PRO A 100 -7.23 -9.19 3.71
C PRO A 100 -5.95 -9.21 4.56
N GLU A 101 -6.03 -8.81 5.83
CA GLU A 101 -4.92 -8.81 6.78
C GLU A 101 -4.43 -10.23 7.07
N GLU A 102 -5.33 -11.19 7.25
CA GLU A 102 -4.99 -12.60 7.51
C GLU A 102 -4.33 -13.24 6.27
N LEU A 103 -4.84 -12.96 5.07
CA LEU A 103 -4.23 -13.44 3.82
C LEU A 103 -2.86 -12.81 3.58
N SER A 104 -2.72 -11.53 3.92
CA SER A 104 -1.43 -10.84 3.89
C SER A 104 -0.43 -11.44 4.88
N SER A 105 -0.89 -11.87 6.06
CA SER A 105 -0.05 -12.58 7.04
C SER A 105 0.47 -13.91 6.48
N LEU A 106 -0.31 -14.65 5.71
CA LEU A 106 0.17 -15.89 5.07
C LEU A 106 1.31 -15.62 4.08
N VAL A 107 1.21 -14.53 3.30
CA VAL A 107 2.31 -14.10 2.42
C VAL A 107 3.52 -13.67 3.24
N LEU A 108 3.33 -12.86 4.29
CA LEU A 108 4.41 -12.46 5.19
C LEU A 108 5.08 -13.67 5.86
N LYS A 109 4.31 -14.70 6.27
CA LYS A 109 4.82 -15.95 6.83
C LYS A 109 5.76 -16.64 5.83
N LYS A 110 5.38 -16.72 4.56
CA LYS A 110 6.25 -17.25 3.48
C LYS A 110 7.52 -16.43 3.31
N MET A 111 7.43 -15.08 3.30
CA MET A 111 8.58 -14.19 3.15
C MET A 111 9.57 -14.36 4.31
N VAL A 112 9.06 -14.35 5.55
CA VAL A 112 9.87 -14.50 6.76
C VAL A 112 10.51 -15.89 6.85
N GLN A 113 9.80 -16.94 6.44
CA GLN A 113 10.35 -18.29 6.35
C GLN A 113 11.50 -18.35 5.34
N THR A 114 11.30 -17.75 4.14
CA THR A 114 12.34 -17.65 3.10
C THR A 114 13.58 -16.92 3.62
N ALA A 115 13.39 -15.81 4.34
CA ALA A 115 14.48 -15.06 4.95
C ALA A 115 15.18 -15.86 6.06
N SER A 116 14.41 -16.54 6.90
CA SER A 116 14.97 -17.36 7.99
C SER A 116 15.80 -18.53 7.49
N ASP A 117 15.34 -19.19 6.43
CA ASP A 117 16.08 -20.27 5.76
C ASP A 117 17.40 -19.77 5.16
N HIS A 118 17.37 -18.59 4.53
CA HIS A 118 18.55 -17.97 3.92
C HIS A 118 19.58 -17.52 4.97
N LEU A 119 19.12 -16.85 6.03
CA LEU A 119 19.97 -16.28 7.07
C LEU A 119 20.41 -17.31 8.11
N GLY A 120 19.76 -18.48 8.19
CA GLY A 120 20.10 -19.56 9.10
C GLY A 120 19.65 -19.35 10.57
N TYR A 121 18.74 -18.39 10.81
CA TYR A 121 18.12 -18.13 12.11
C TYR A 121 16.70 -17.57 11.95
N PRO A 122 15.82 -17.72 12.96
CA PRO A 122 14.46 -17.17 12.90
C PRO A 122 14.46 -15.64 12.77
N VAL A 123 13.85 -15.13 11.71
CA VAL A 123 13.61 -13.69 11.50
C VAL A 123 12.36 -13.30 12.28
N VAL A 124 12.47 -12.25 13.08
CA VAL A 124 11.35 -11.65 13.84
C VAL A 124 11.27 -10.13 13.67
N ASP A 125 12.36 -9.50 13.23
CA ASP A 125 12.47 -8.05 13.05
C ASP A 125 12.29 -7.71 11.58
N VAL A 126 11.23 -6.94 11.24
CA VAL A 126 10.85 -6.66 9.85
C VAL A 126 10.54 -5.17 9.62
N VAL A 127 10.71 -4.74 8.39
CA VAL A 127 10.12 -3.51 7.81
C VAL A 127 9.25 -3.96 6.65
N ILE A 128 8.01 -3.46 6.59
CA ILE A 128 7.03 -3.82 5.56
C ILE A 128 6.64 -2.55 4.82
N THR A 129 6.70 -2.54 3.48
CA THR A 129 6.31 -1.36 2.72
C THR A 129 4.80 -1.25 2.52
N VAL A 130 4.36 -0.03 2.32
CA VAL A 130 2.97 0.31 2.01
C VAL A 130 2.92 1.27 0.83
N PRO A 131 1.87 1.26 0.01
CA PRO A 131 1.64 2.32 -0.97
C PRO A 131 1.65 3.71 -0.31
N ALA A 132 2.16 4.72 -1.00
CA ALA A 132 2.21 6.08 -0.44
C ALA A 132 0.82 6.61 -0.12
N TYR A 133 -0.17 6.25 -0.92
CA TYR A 133 -1.57 6.68 -0.78
C TYR A 133 -2.38 5.85 0.24
N PHE A 134 -1.74 4.95 1.01
CA PHE A 134 -2.39 4.26 2.12
C PHE A 134 -2.65 5.23 3.27
N GLY A 135 -3.92 5.28 3.70
CA GLY A 135 -4.35 6.00 4.88
C GLY A 135 -4.04 5.24 6.18
N GLU A 136 -4.54 5.77 7.27
CA GLU A 136 -4.29 5.23 8.61
C GLU A 136 -4.78 3.78 8.74
N ALA A 137 -5.97 3.48 8.23
CA ALA A 137 -6.58 2.15 8.33
C ALA A 137 -5.76 1.06 7.63
N GLU A 138 -5.30 1.33 6.41
CA GLU A 138 -4.51 0.37 5.63
C GLU A 138 -3.10 0.19 6.23
N ARG A 139 -2.49 1.26 6.74
CA ARG A 139 -1.19 1.19 7.45
C ARG A 139 -1.31 0.37 8.73
N SER A 140 -2.34 0.62 9.55
CA SER A 140 -2.63 -0.15 10.77
C SER A 140 -2.90 -1.62 10.45
N ALA A 141 -3.69 -1.92 9.42
CA ALA A 141 -3.96 -3.29 8.97
C ALA A 141 -2.69 -4.01 8.48
N THR A 142 -1.79 -3.30 7.78
CA THR A 142 -0.50 -3.86 7.35
C THR A 142 0.39 -4.19 8.55
N ARG A 143 0.43 -3.33 9.56
CA ARG A 143 1.13 -3.59 10.83
C ARG A 143 0.56 -4.82 11.52
N GLN A 144 -0.78 -4.88 11.68
CA GLN A 144 -1.47 -6.01 12.30
C GLN A 144 -1.17 -7.34 11.59
N ALA A 145 -1.09 -7.32 10.24
CA ALA A 145 -0.73 -8.51 9.47
C ALA A 145 0.65 -9.07 9.86
N GLY A 146 1.62 -8.22 10.16
CA GLY A 146 2.92 -8.64 10.69
C GLY A 146 2.84 -9.11 12.16
N GLU A 147 2.13 -8.36 12.99
CA GLU A 147 1.99 -8.63 14.43
C GLU A 147 1.25 -9.94 14.71
N MET A 148 0.28 -10.33 13.86
CA MET A 148 -0.38 -11.65 13.92
C MET A 148 0.58 -12.84 13.81
N LEU A 149 1.77 -12.64 13.27
CA LEU A 149 2.85 -13.64 13.18
C LEU A 149 3.88 -13.51 14.31
N GLY A 150 3.63 -12.64 15.30
CA GLY A 150 4.60 -12.34 16.36
C GLY A 150 5.81 -11.54 15.85
N LEU A 151 5.74 -10.92 14.67
CA LEU A 151 6.82 -10.12 14.12
C LEU A 151 6.85 -8.74 14.76
N LYS A 152 8.05 -8.19 14.91
CA LYS A 152 8.28 -6.83 15.32
C LYS A 152 8.42 -5.96 14.08
N VAL A 153 7.35 -5.24 13.75
CA VAL A 153 7.32 -4.31 12.62
C VAL A 153 7.95 -3.00 13.04
N HIS A 154 9.18 -2.74 12.59
CA HIS A 154 9.97 -1.56 12.96
C HIS A 154 9.57 -0.30 12.20
N ALA A 155 9.10 -0.44 10.97
CA ALA A 155 8.67 0.67 10.11
C ALA A 155 7.69 0.20 9.03
N LEU A 156 6.90 1.18 8.54
CA LEU A 156 6.02 1.06 7.38
C LEU A 156 6.35 2.18 6.37
N PRO A 157 7.54 2.15 5.72
CA PRO A 157 7.88 3.18 4.73
C PRO A 157 6.99 3.08 3.50
N ALA A 158 6.72 4.22 2.86
CA ALA A 158 6.07 4.24 1.57
C ALA A 158 6.93 3.55 0.49
N GLU A 159 6.29 2.78 -0.40
CA GLU A 159 6.96 2.08 -1.52
C GLU A 159 7.85 3.01 -2.36
N PRO A 160 7.39 4.20 -2.79
CA PRO A 160 8.23 5.12 -3.55
C PRO A 160 9.42 5.68 -2.73
N MET A 161 9.26 5.87 -1.42
CA MET A 161 10.37 6.27 -0.54
C MET A 161 11.41 5.15 -0.45
N ALA A 162 10.98 3.91 -0.26
CA ALA A 162 11.87 2.75 -0.22
C ALA A 162 12.63 2.60 -1.54
N ALA A 163 11.94 2.69 -2.68
CA ALA A 163 12.56 2.65 -4.01
C ALA A 163 13.62 3.76 -4.21
N ALA A 164 13.32 4.98 -3.76
CA ALA A 164 14.26 6.10 -3.84
C ALA A 164 15.50 5.91 -2.94
N VAL A 165 15.33 5.32 -1.75
CA VAL A 165 16.44 4.95 -0.86
C VAL A 165 17.36 3.94 -1.54
N ALA A 166 16.81 2.89 -2.16
CA ALA A 166 17.60 1.90 -2.91
C ALA A 166 18.35 2.55 -4.08
N HIS A 167 17.66 3.37 -4.88
CA HIS A 167 18.25 4.06 -6.03
C HIS A 167 19.33 5.06 -5.61
N GLY A 168 19.09 5.78 -4.52
CA GLY A 168 19.99 6.82 -4.04
C GLY A 168 21.34 6.31 -3.54
N LEU A 169 21.43 5.06 -3.14
CA LEU A 169 22.66 4.42 -2.69
C LEU A 169 23.47 3.83 -3.86
N ASP A 170 22.83 3.57 -4.99
CA ASP A 170 23.52 3.06 -6.20
C ASP A 170 24.40 4.13 -6.91
N GLY A 171 24.57 5.32 -6.33
CA GLY A 171 25.69 6.21 -6.66
C GLY A 171 25.40 7.43 -7.54
N ASN A 172 24.16 7.75 -7.90
CA ASN A 172 23.87 8.98 -8.62
C ASN A 172 23.37 10.09 -7.68
N THR A 173 24.28 10.87 -7.12
CA THR A 173 24.01 11.81 -6.01
C THR A 173 23.80 13.26 -6.45
N ARG A 174 23.61 13.53 -7.74
CA ARG A 174 23.52 14.92 -8.24
C ARG A 174 22.11 15.47 -8.31
N ASP A 175 21.11 14.59 -8.42
CA ASP A 175 19.73 15.02 -8.55
C ASP A 175 19.17 15.38 -7.18
N HIS A 176 18.54 16.53 -7.08
CA HIS A 176 17.97 17.04 -5.83
C HIS A 176 16.49 16.73 -5.70
N ARG A 177 15.74 16.70 -6.83
CA ARG A 177 14.31 16.44 -6.86
C ARG A 177 13.97 15.32 -7.81
N PHE A 178 13.26 14.34 -7.27
CA PHE A 178 12.84 13.15 -8.01
C PHE A 178 11.33 13.09 -8.05
N LEU A 179 10.79 12.67 -9.18
CA LEU A 179 9.43 12.14 -9.21
C LEU A 179 9.53 10.63 -9.26
N VAL A 180 8.99 9.96 -8.26
CA VAL A 180 8.83 8.49 -8.28
C VAL A 180 7.44 8.18 -8.81
N PHE A 181 7.40 7.45 -9.91
CA PHE A 181 6.20 6.96 -10.57
C PHE A 181 6.08 5.46 -10.31
N ASP A 182 5.23 5.08 -9.37
CA ASP A 182 5.01 3.68 -9.01
C ASP A 182 3.65 3.21 -9.53
N LEU A 183 3.69 2.41 -10.61
CA LEU A 183 2.51 1.77 -11.17
C LEU A 183 2.65 0.26 -11.02
N GLY A 184 2.05 -0.24 -9.95
CA GLY A 184 2.08 -1.64 -9.58
C GLY A 184 0.99 -2.49 -10.25
N GLY A 185 0.71 -3.64 -9.63
CA GLY A 185 -0.36 -4.53 -10.07
C GLY A 185 -1.75 -4.09 -9.61
N GLY A 186 -1.86 -3.34 -8.52
CA GLY A 186 -3.14 -2.97 -7.95
C GLY A 186 -3.30 -1.51 -7.57
N THR A 187 -2.19 -0.76 -7.43
CA THR A 187 -2.15 0.64 -7.01
C THR A 187 -1.28 1.46 -7.94
N PHE A 188 -1.57 2.74 -7.98
CA PHE A 188 -0.75 3.75 -8.60
C PHE A 188 -0.41 4.84 -7.59
N ASP A 189 0.88 5.14 -7.45
CA ASP A 189 1.40 6.20 -6.62
C ASP A 189 2.36 7.08 -7.42
N VAL A 190 2.27 8.39 -7.20
CA VAL A 190 3.23 9.37 -7.66
C VAL A 190 3.70 10.21 -6.47
N THR A 191 5.01 10.30 -6.30
CA THR A 191 5.61 10.98 -5.15
C THR A 191 6.75 11.89 -5.62
N VAL A 192 6.72 13.14 -5.18
CA VAL A 192 7.85 14.06 -5.34
C VAL A 192 8.72 13.99 -4.09
N LEU A 193 9.99 13.69 -4.29
CA LEU A 193 11.01 13.59 -3.24
C LEU A 193 12.09 14.66 -3.45
N GLU A 194 12.58 15.22 -2.37
CA GLU A 194 13.77 16.07 -2.36
C GLU A 194 14.88 15.42 -1.56
N ARG A 195 16.09 15.50 -2.10
CA ARG A 195 17.31 15.12 -1.38
C ARG A 195 17.99 16.37 -0.86
N HIS A 196 18.16 16.44 0.45
CA HIS A 196 18.90 17.50 1.12
C HIS A 196 20.41 17.30 1.03
N ALA A 197 21.16 18.37 1.32
CA ALA A 197 22.64 18.39 1.24
C ALA A 197 23.32 17.39 2.20
N ASP A 198 22.66 17.01 3.29
CA ASP A 198 23.13 15.99 4.24
C ASP A 198 22.78 14.55 3.81
N GLY A 199 22.11 14.39 2.67
CA GLY A 199 21.68 13.11 2.12
C GLY A 199 20.29 12.64 2.57
N GLN A 200 19.59 13.41 3.44
CA GLN A 200 18.22 13.09 3.81
C GLN A 200 17.29 13.13 2.61
N LEU A 201 16.45 12.11 2.48
CA LEU A 201 15.33 12.10 1.54
C LEU A 201 14.07 12.55 2.26
N GLU A 202 13.36 13.51 1.68
CA GLU A 202 12.10 14.01 2.19
C GLU A 202 11.03 13.95 1.09
N ALA A 203 9.86 13.38 1.40
CA ALA A 203 8.70 13.48 0.55
C ALA A 203 8.16 14.92 0.61
N MET A 204 7.97 15.55 -0.55
CA MET A 204 7.35 16.87 -0.63
C MET A 204 5.83 16.76 -0.78
N SER A 205 5.39 15.83 -1.60
CA SER A 205 3.99 15.52 -1.83
C SER A 205 3.84 14.13 -2.42
N HIS A 206 2.66 13.56 -2.29
CA HIS A 206 2.26 12.39 -3.05
C HIS A 206 0.78 12.47 -3.45
N HIS A 207 0.44 11.73 -4.49
CA HIS A 207 -0.92 11.50 -4.93
C HIS A 207 -1.01 10.11 -5.54
N GLY A 208 -2.22 9.55 -5.68
CA GLY A 208 -2.34 8.20 -6.21
C GLY A 208 -3.77 7.71 -6.31
N ASP A 209 -3.91 6.47 -6.77
CA ASP A 209 -5.19 5.77 -6.86
C ASP A 209 -5.02 4.32 -6.41
N ARG A 210 -5.77 3.93 -5.36
CA ARG A 210 -5.79 2.57 -4.81
C ARG A 210 -6.48 1.55 -5.72
N ARG A 211 -7.11 2.00 -6.80
CA ARG A 211 -7.89 1.19 -7.74
C ARG A 211 -7.34 1.27 -9.16
N LEU A 212 -6.09 1.68 -9.32
CA LEU A 212 -5.44 1.79 -10.62
C LEU A 212 -4.16 0.96 -10.63
N GLY A 213 -4.13 -0.06 -11.45
CA GLY A 213 -2.95 -0.91 -11.61
C GLY A 213 -3.11 -1.96 -12.69
N GLY A 214 -2.13 -2.84 -12.80
CA GLY A 214 -2.09 -3.90 -13.83
C GLY A 214 -3.32 -4.79 -13.86
N ALA A 215 -3.95 -5.06 -12.71
CA ALA A 215 -5.17 -5.86 -12.63
C ALA A 215 -6.39 -5.17 -13.29
N ASP A 216 -6.45 -3.84 -13.24
CA ASP A 216 -7.51 -3.09 -13.92
C ASP A 216 -7.32 -3.14 -15.43
N PHE A 217 -6.09 -3.11 -15.90
CA PHE A 217 -5.75 -3.28 -17.31
C PHE A 217 -6.07 -4.70 -17.80
N ASP A 218 -5.82 -5.72 -16.98
CA ASP A 218 -6.22 -7.10 -17.28
C ASP A 218 -7.74 -7.22 -17.38
N ARG A 219 -8.50 -6.54 -16.53
CA ARG A 219 -9.96 -6.50 -16.58
C ARG A 219 -10.49 -5.93 -17.92
N LEU A 220 -9.86 -4.88 -18.45
CA LEU A 220 -10.21 -4.35 -19.77
C LEU A 220 -10.00 -5.38 -20.89
N ILE A 221 -8.89 -6.10 -20.84
CA ILE A 221 -8.59 -7.16 -21.82
C ILE A 221 -9.61 -8.31 -21.69
N VAL A 222 -9.92 -8.75 -20.46
CA VAL A 222 -10.94 -9.79 -20.20
C VAL A 222 -12.31 -9.37 -20.71
N ALA A 223 -12.73 -8.13 -20.48
CA ALA A 223 -14.00 -7.61 -21.01
C ALA A 223 -14.03 -7.69 -22.54
N ARG A 224 -12.92 -7.35 -23.22
CA ARG A 224 -12.80 -7.45 -24.68
C ARG A 224 -12.79 -8.90 -25.16
N MET A 225 -12.18 -9.84 -24.42
CA MET A 225 -12.25 -11.28 -24.69
C MET A 225 -13.68 -11.78 -24.56
N ASN A 226 -14.39 -11.38 -23.50
CA ASN A 226 -15.78 -11.78 -23.25
C ASN A 226 -16.71 -11.28 -24.36
N ASP A 227 -16.58 -10.02 -24.78
CA ASP A 227 -17.31 -9.47 -25.93
C ASP A 227 -17.11 -10.31 -27.20
N MET A 228 -15.87 -10.72 -27.47
CA MET A 228 -15.55 -11.56 -28.61
C MET A 228 -16.22 -12.95 -28.49
N ALA A 229 -16.13 -13.58 -27.29
CA ALA A 229 -16.72 -14.91 -27.05
C ALA A 229 -18.25 -14.89 -27.20
N ILE A 230 -18.91 -13.84 -26.69
CA ILE A 230 -20.36 -13.66 -26.87
C ILE A 230 -20.72 -13.52 -28.34
N ARG A 231 -20.03 -12.64 -29.08
CA ARG A 231 -20.33 -12.36 -30.50
C ARG A 231 -20.09 -13.57 -31.42
N THR A 232 -19.02 -14.35 -31.14
CA THR A 232 -18.61 -15.44 -32.04
C THR A 232 -19.27 -16.79 -31.72
N HIS A 233 -19.54 -17.04 -30.43
CA HIS A 233 -19.99 -18.34 -29.95
C HIS A 233 -21.20 -18.29 -29.01
N GLY A 234 -21.68 -17.09 -28.62
CA GLY A 234 -22.79 -16.95 -27.68
C GLY A 234 -22.39 -17.37 -26.23
N VAL A 235 -21.10 -17.39 -25.92
CA VAL A 235 -20.56 -17.81 -24.60
C VAL A 235 -20.17 -16.59 -23.79
N ASN A 236 -20.65 -16.52 -22.54
CA ASN A 236 -20.21 -15.54 -21.57
C ASN A 236 -19.13 -16.17 -20.67
N ILE A 237 -17.88 -15.69 -20.79
CA ILE A 237 -16.72 -16.15 -20.00
C ILE A 237 -16.97 -15.97 -18.49
N GLU A 238 -17.66 -14.90 -18.09
CA GLU A 238 -17.90 -14.58 -16.67
C GLU A 238 -18.89 -15.54 -15.99
N SER A 239 -19.56 -16.40 -16.75
CA SER A 239 -20.52 -17.36 -16.19
C SER A 239 -19.86 -18.62 -15.60
N ASP A 240 -18.59 -18.86 -15.90
CA ASP A 240 -17.81 -19.99 -15.38
C ASP A 240 -16.54 -19.47 -14.69
N PRO A 241 -16.32 -19.75 -13.40
CA PRO A 241 -15.15 -19.27 -12.66
C PRO A 241 -13.82 -19.73 -13.25
N ALA A 242 -13.73 -20.94 -13.82
CA ALA A 242 -12.50 -21.46 -14.41
C ALA A 242 -12.20 -20.78 -15.76
N ASP A 243 -13.21 -20.59 -16.61
CA ASP A 243 -13.08 -19.84 -17.87
C ASP A 243 -12.64 -18.39 -17.59
N LEU A 244 -13.20 -17.76 -16.55
CA LEU A 244 -12.87 -16.40 -16.15
C LEU A 244 -11.42 -16.31 -15.62
N ALA A 245 -11.00 -17.26 -14.79
CA ALA A 245 -9.64 -17.30 -14.26
C ALA A 245 -8.60 -17.52 -15.37
N ASP A 246 -8.89 -18.42 -16.32
CA ASP A 246 -8.05 -18.64 -17.51
C ASP A 246 -7.95 -17.36 -18.38
N ALA A 247 -9.07 -16.64 -18.54
CA ALA A 247 -9.07 -15.37 -19.27
C ALA A 247 -8.19 -14.31 -18.59
N TYR A 248 -8.24 -14.18 -17.26
CA TYR A 248 -7.34 -13.27 -16.50
C TYR A 248 -5.87 -13.65 -16.64
N ALA A 249 -5.53 -14.95 -16.54
CA ALA A 249 -4.15 -15.40 -16.72
C ALA A 249 -3.61 -15.04 -18.13
N LYS A 250 -4.44 -15.21 -19.14
CA LYS A 250 -4.09 -14.85 -20.53
C LYS A 250 -4.06 -13.34 -20.76
N ALA A 251 -4.94 -12.59 -20.11
CA ALA A 251 -4.93 -11.13 -20.18
C ALA A 251 -3.61 -10.56 -19.59
N GLU A 252 -3.17 -11.04 -18.43
CA GLU A 252 -1.89 -10.67 -17.84
C GLU A 252 -0.72 -11.00 -18.78
N GLN A 253 -0.74 -12.19 -19.40
CA GLN A 253 0.28 -12.59 -20.37
C GLN A 253 0.32 -11.63 -21.56
N LEU A 254 -0.83 -11.35 -22.18
CA LEU A 254 -0.95 -10.44 -23.33
C LEU A 254 -0.49 -9.02 -22.99
N LYS A 255 -0.88 -8.51 -21.83
CA LYS A 255 -0.42 -7.21 -21.30
C LYS A 255 1.10 -7.15 -21.23
N LYS A 256 1.73 -8.17 -20.66
CA LYS A 256 3.21 -8.27 -20.55
C LYS A 256 3.87 -8.34 -21.93
N GLU A 257 3.33 -9.15 -22.87
CA GLU A 257 3.86 -9.25 -24.22
C GLU A 257 3.74 -7.92 -24.98
N LEU A 258 2.62 -7.20 -24.84
CA LEU A 258 2.40 -5.90 -25.48
C LEU A 258 3.32 -4.79 -24.94
N SER A 259 4.00 -4.99 -23.82
CA SER A 259 5.04 -4.06 -23.36
C SER A 259 6.30 -4.11 -24.25
N SER A 260 6.54 -5.22 -24.92
CA SER A 260 7.72 -5.42 -25.79
C SER A 260 7.40 -5.64 -27.27
N ARG A 261 6.14 -5.97 -27.62
CA ARG A 261 5.71 -6.31 -28.99
C ARG A 261 4.52 -5.43 -29.38
N ASP A 262 4.34 -5.22 -30.69
CA ASP A 262 3.22 -4.43 -31.21
C ASP A 262 1.90 -5.21 -31.29
N ARG A 263 1.95 -6.54 -31.17
CA ARG A 263 0.80 -7.43 -31.14
C ARG A 263 1.08 -8.68 -30.31
N ALA A 264 0.03 -9.18 -29.65
CA ALA A 264 0.06 -10.43 -28.89
C ALA A 264 -1.23 -11.22 -29.16
N GLN A 265 -1.17 -12.55 -28.99
CA GLN A 265 -2.33 -13.40 -29.19
C GLN A 265 -2.38 -14.54 -28.16
N ALA A 266 -3.60 -14.93 -27.78
CA ALA A 266 -3.83 -16.05 -26.89
C ALA A 266 -4.91 -16.97 -27.44
N ALA A 267 -4.79 -18.27 -27.12
CA ALA A 267 -5.86 -19.23 -27.34
C ALA A 267 -6.78 -19.25 -26.13
N LEU A 268 -8.06 -18.95 -26.32
CA LEU A 268 -9.08 -18.99 -25.27
C LEU A 268 -9.92 -20.26 -25.44
N ILE A 269 -10.33 -20.83 -24.32
CA ILE A 269 -11.36 -21.87 -24.28
C ILE A 269 -12.42 -21.35 -23.32
N ALA A 270 -13.66 -21.19 -23.80
CA ALA A 270 -14.76 -20.76 -22.98
C ALA A 270 -16.03 -21.54 -23.38
N GLY A 271 -16.76 -22.09 -22.41
CA GLY A 271 -17.90 -22.94 -22.65
C GLY A 271 -17.58 -24.13 -23.58
N GLY A 272 -16.36 -24.66 -23.52
CA GLY A 272 -15.86 -25.73 -24.39
C GLY A 272 -15.58 -25.29 -25.84
N LYS A 273 -15.66 -24.00 -26.17
CA LYS A 273 -15.37 -23.47 -27.52
C LYS A 273 -13.96 -22.87 -27.52
N ARG A 274 -13.17 -23.24 -28.54
CA ARG A 274 -11.83 -22.70 -28.75
C ARG A 274 -11.86 -21.52 -29.72
N MET A 275 -11.19 -20.43 -29.34
CA MET A 275 -11.05 -19.22 -30.13
C MET A 275 -9.64 -18.63 -30.01
N THR A 276 -9.23 -17.82 -30.97
CA THR A 276 -7.97 -17.08 -30.91
C THR A 276 -8.30 -15.61 -30.70
N PHE A 277 -7.76 -15.05 -29.64
CA PHE A 277 -7.84 -13.63 -29.34
C PHE A 277 -6.53 -12.95 -29.75
N LEU A 278 -6.64 -11.91 -30.55
CA LEU A 278 -5.52 -11.05 -30.99
C LEU A 278 -5.74 -9.65 -30.44
N LEU A 279 -4.70 -9.05 -29.91
CA LEU A 279 -4.70 -7.67 -29.43
C LEU A 279 -3.44 -6.96 -29.92
N THR A 280 -3.60 -5.76 -30.47
CA THR A 280 -2.49 -4.89 -30.83
C THR A 280 -2.19 -3.91 -29.71
N ARG A 281 -0.94 -3.40 -29.66
CA ARG A 281 -0.55 -2.35 -28.70
C ARG A 281 -1.38 -1.08 -28.89
N GLU A 282 -1.73 -0.73 -30.13
CA GLU A 282 -2.56 0.44 -30.42
C GLU A 282 -3.97 0.29 -29.83
N GLU A 283 -4.61 -0.87 -30.03
CA GLU A 283 -5.91 -1.16 -29.41
C GLU A 283 -5.83 -1.15 -27.88
N PHE A 284 -4.77 -1.73 -27.31
CA PHE A 284 -4.55 -1.72 -25.87
C PHE A 284 -4.33 -0.30 -25.32
N ASN A 285 -3.52 0.51 -25.99
CA ASN A 285 -3.34 1.91 -25.63
C ASN A 285 -4.67 2.70 -25.68
N GLY A 286 -5.54 2.39 -26.66
CA GLY A 286 -6.88 2.96 -26.73
C GLY A 286 -7.76 2.58 -25.54
N MET A 287 -7.64 1.34 -25.05
CA MET A 287 -8.35 0.91 -23.83
C MET A 287 -7.86 1.62 -22.57
N LEU A 288 -6.57 2.03 -22.54
CA LEU A 288 -5.94 2.69 -21.41
C LEU A 288 -6.13 4.22 -21.39
N ALA A 289 -6.81 4.81 -22.38
CA ALA A 289 -6.86 6.28 -22.55
C ALA A 289 -7.35 7.02 -21.30
N GLU A 290 -8.44 6.58 -20.70
CA GLU A 290 -8.99 7.16 -19.47
C GLU A 290 -8.02 7.03 -18.29
N HIS A 291 -7.36 5.87 -18.16
CA HIS A 291 -6.36 5.66 -17.12
C HIS A 291 -5.12 6.55 -17.30
N VAL A 292 -4.72 6.81 -18.54
CA VAL A 292 -3.61 7.72 -18.85
C VAL A 292 -3.97 9.15 -18.46
N GLU A 293 -5.20 9.60 -18.71
CA GLU A 293 -5.69 10.91 -18.28
C GLU A 293 -5.70 11.03 -16.74
N ASN A 294 -6.18 10.01 -16.04
CA ASN A 294 -6.18 9.96 -14.58
C ASN A 294 -4.76 10.01 -14.00
N VAL A 295 -3.82 9.31 -14.62
CA VAL A 295 -2.40 9.33 -14.24
C VAL A 295 -1.79 10.73 -14.47
N GLU A 296 -2.08 11.36 -15.61
CA GLU A 296 -1.59 12.71 -15.91
C GLU A 296 -2.13 13.74 -14.89
N PHE A 297 -3.41 13.66 -14.55
CA PHE A 297 -4.04 14.49 -13.51
C PHE A 297 -3.40 14.27 -12.12
N ALA A 298 -3.10 13.02 -11.77
CA ALA A 298 -2.45 12.72 -10.49
C ALA A 298 -1.03 13.29 -10.41
N ILE A 299 -0.27 13.25 -11.53
CA ILE A 299 1.05 13.88 -11.62
C ILE A 299 0.95 15.39 -11.43
N GLU A 300 0.01 16.04 -12.12
CA GLU A 300 -0.24 17.49 -12.02
C GLU A 300 -0.58 17.86 -10.57
N THR A 301 -1.54 17.16 -9.96
CA THR A 301 -1.94 17.40 -8.57
C THR A 301 -0.76 17.22 -7.60
N CYS A 302 0.07 16.20 -7.80
CA CYS A 302 1.25 15.98 -6.96
C CYS A 302 2.26 17.12 -7.07
N LEU A 303 2.52 17.62 -8.27
CA LEU A 303 3.42 18.76 -8.49
C LEU A 303 2.85 20.05 -7.91
N ASP A 304 1.57 20.31 -8.10
CA ASP A 304 0.88 21.50 -7.56
C ASP A 304 0.94 21.52 -6.02
N ASN A 305 0.71 20.37 -5.38
CA ASN A 305 0.81 20.22 -3.92
C ASN A 305 2.24 20.46 -3.40
N ALA A 306 3.25 20.15 -4.21
CA ALA A 306 4.65 20.45 -3.91
C ALA A 306 5.05 21.90 -4.23
N GLY A 307 4.19 22.65 -4.95
CA GLY A 307 4.51 24.00 -5.47
C GLY A 307 5.58 23.98 -6.57
N LEU A 308 5.63 22.91 -7.36
CA LEU A 308 6.64 22.66 -8.38
C LEU A 308 6.02 22.56 -9.77
N THR A 309 6.87 22.76 -10.78
CA THR A 309 6.56 22.54 -12.20
C THR A 309 7.34 21.34 -12.74
N PRO A 310 6.98 20.76 -13.88
CA PRO A 310 7.75 19.66 -14.49
C PRO A 310 9.24 20.00 -14.71
N ALA A 311 9.58 21.27 -14.92
CA ALA A 311 10.95 21.73 -15.11
C ALA A 311 11.81 21.65 -13.83
N ASP A 312 11.18 21.67 -12.66
CA ASP A 312 11.84 21.61 -11.35
C ASP A 312 12.23 20.19 -10.94
N ILE A 313 11.76 19.16 -11.66
CA ILE A 313 12.08 17.76 -11.42
C ILE A 313 13.36 17.39 -12.16
N ASP A 314 14.39 16.93 -11.44
CA ASP A 314 15.68 16.56 -12.01
C ASP A 314 15.64 15.18 -12.68
N ALA A 315 14.96 14.22 -12.06
CA ALA A 315 14.82 12.86 -12.57
C ALA A 315 13.44 12.25 -12.28
N VAL A 316 13.00 11.37 -13.18
CA VAL A 316 11.77 10.58 -13.03
C VAL A 316 12.17 9.12 -12.84
N LEU A 317 11.87 8.54 -11.68
CA LEU A 317 12.12 7.14 -11.37
C LEU A 317 10.85 6.34 -11.63
N MET A 318 10.94 5.28 -12.42
CA MET A 318 9.84 4.35 -12.65
C MET A 318 9.99 3.12 -11.76
N VAL A 319 8.91 2.79 -11.06
CA VAL A 319 8.78 1.66 -10.13
C VAL A 319 7.51 0.88 -10.49
N GLY A 320 7.44 -0.36 -10.07
CA GLY A 320 6.28 -1.23 -10.32
C GLY A 320 6.23 -1.84 -11.72
N GLY A 321 5.73 -3.07 -11.81
CA GLY A 321 5.76 -3.86 -13.05
C GLY A 321 4.96 -3.26 -14.20
N SER A 322 3.84 -2.56 -13.91
CA SER A 322 2.97 -1.95 -14.92
C SER A 322 3.55 -0.66 -15.52
N SER A 323 4.56 -0.06 -14.89
CA SER A 323 5.32 1.07 -15.44
C SER A 323 6.08 0.70 -16.73
N ARG A 324 6.26 -0.60 -16.98
CA ARG A 324 6.85 -1.12 -18.23
C ARG A 324 5.96 -0.90 -19.46
N ILE A 325 4.68 -0.57 -19.29
CA ILE A 325 3.75 -0.35 -20.40
C ILE A 325 4.12 0.94 -21.15
N PRO A 326 4.40 0.89 -22.47
CA PRO A 326 5.00 2.01 -23.20
C PRO A 326 4.19 3.32 -23.20
N VAL A 327 2.87 3.26 -23.06
CA VAL A 327 2.03 4.46 -23.05
C VAL A 327 2.36 5.36 -21.85
N PHE A 328 2.63 4.80 -20.67
CA PHE A 328 3.00 5.58 -19.48
C PHE A 328 4.43 6.12 -19.58
N GLN A 329 5.35 5.36 -20.16
CA GLN A 329 6.70 5.83 -20.44
C GLN A 329 6.70 7.04 -21.39
N ASN A 330 5.87 6.96 -22.44
CA ASN A 330 5.71 8.04 -23.40
C ASN A 330 5.03 9.28 -22.79
N LEU A 331 4.07 9.06 -21.88
CA LEU A 331 3.46 10.13 -21.10
C LEU A 331 4.53 10.89 -20.31
N LEU A 332 5.31 10.18 -19.48
CA LEU A 332 6.34 10.79 -18.63
C LEU A 332 7.43 11.50 -19.45
N ARG A 333 7.89 10.89 -20.55
CA ARG A 333 8.87 11.49 -21.44
C ARG A 333 8.36 12.81 -22.03
N ARG A 334 7.11 12.84 -22.46
CA ARG A 334 6.47 14.05 -23.02
C ARG A 334 6.25 15.10 -21.94
N TYR A 335 5.79 14.69 -20.74
CA TYR A 335 5.39 15.59 -19.68
C TYR A 335 6.60 16.30 -19.03
N PHE A 336 7.70 15.58 -18.82
CA PHE A 336 8.91 16.11 -18.16
C PHE A 336 10.02 16.54 -19.14
N ASP A 337 9.89 16.25 -20.42
CA ASP A 337 10.97 16.41 -21.42
C ASP A 337 12.28 15.74 -20.99
N LYS A 338 12.18 14.58 -20.36
CA LYS A 338 13.30 13.78 -19.82
C LYS A 338 13.07 12.30 -20.06
N GLU A 339 14.15 11.53 -20.19
CA GLU A 339 14.06 10.07 -20.21
C GLU A 339 13.79 9.55 -18.80
N PRO A 340 12.70 8.81 -18.56
CA PRO A 340 12.48 8.17 -17.29
C PRO A 340 13.58 7.16 -16.98
N GLN A 341 14.00 7.16 -15.72
CA GLN A 341 15.04 6.23 -15.25
C GLN A 341 14.38 4.97 -14.72
N TYR A 342 14.99 3.85 -15.03
CA TYR A 342 14.63 2.57 -14.49
C TYR A 342 15.73 2.11 -13.56
N SER A 343 15.34 1.64 -12.39
CA SER A 343 16.27 0.89 -11.59
C SER A 343 16.71 -0.39 -12.30
N ARG A 344 17.90 -0.88 -11.96
CA ARG A 344 18.41 -2.15 -12.49
C ARG A 344 17.55 -3.34 -12.09
N ASN A 345 16.91 -3.27 -10.93
CA ASN A 345 16.10 -4.33 -10.34
C ASN A 345 14.72 -3.81 -9.91
N LEU A 346 13.98 -3.30 -10.89
CA LEU A 346 12.69 -2.61 -10.73
C LEU A 346 11.70 -3.34 -9.80
N ASP A 347 11.71 -4.67 -9.81
CA ASP A 347 10.83 -5.51 -9.04
C ASP A 347 11.38 -5.84 -7.62
N GLU A 348 12.66 -5.51 -7.33
CA GLU A 348 13.33 -5.81 -6.06
C GLU A 348 13.63 -4.56 -5.21
N ASP A 349 13.67 -3.38 -5.83
CA ASP A 349 14.20 -2.16 -5.20
C ASP A 349 13.38 -1.67 -4.02
N VAL A 350 12.07 -1.87 -4.07
CA VAL A 350 11.19 -1.53 -2.94
C VAL A 350 11.57 -2.35 -1.70
N ALA A 351 11.78 -3.66 -1.85
CA ALA A 351 12.22 -4.53 -0.76
C ALA A 351 13.65 -4.21 -0.29
N ARG A 352 14.57 -3.95 -1.23
CA ARG A 352 15.94 -3.53 -0.93
C ARG A 352 15.95 -2.22 -0.13
N GLY A 353 15.17 -1.24 -0.57
CA GLY A 353 15.01 0.03 0.14
C GLY A 353 14.39 -0.14 1.52
N ALA A 354 13.40 -1.01 1.66
CA ALA A 354 12.82 -1.34 2.97
C ALA A 354 13.86 -1.93 3.92
N ALA A 355 14.72 -2.82 3.45
CA ALA A 355 15.84 -3.37 4.24
C ALA A 355 16.82 -2.28 4.68
N LEU A 356 17.15 -1.34 3.79
CA LEU A 356 18.02 -0.21 4.07
C LEU A 356 17.39 0.73 5.12
N VAL A 357 16.10 1.05 4.99
CA VAL A 357 15.35 1.83 6.01
C VAL A 357 15.37 1.10 7.35
N GLY A 358 15.20 -0.20 7.36
CA GLY A 358 15.28 -1.04 8.55
C GLY A 358 16.64 -0.95 9.23
N ALA A 359 17.72 -1.06 8.47
CA ALA A 359 19.08 -0.96 8.96
C ALA A 359 19.39 0.44 9.56
N LEU A 360 18.92 1.51 8.89
CA LEU A 360 19.03 2.88 9.39
C LEU A 360 18.26 3.06 10.70
N LYS A 361 17.00 2.63 10.75
CA LYS A 361 16.12 2.84 11.92
C LYS A 361 16.55 2.06 13.16
N THR A 362 17.12 0.88 12.98
CA THR A 362 17.56 0.02 14.09
C THR A 362 19.04 0.17 14.45
N GLY A 363 19.78 0.95 13.66
CA GLY A 363 21.22 1.13 13.86
C GLY A 363 22.02 -0.16 13.66
N THR A 364 21.51 -1.09 12.85
CA THR A 364 22.19 -2.37 12.52
C THR A 364 23.12 -2.24 11.33
N ALA A 365 23.13 -1.10 10.63
CA ALA A 365 24.11 -0.82 9.59
C ALA A 365 25.55 -0.88 10.14
N ALA A 366 26.42 -1.60 9.45
CA ALA A 366 27.83 -1.66 9.85
C ALA A 366 28.44 -0.23 9.91
N PRO A 367 29.27 0.10 10.89
CA PRO A 367 29.88 1.44 11.02
C PRO A 367 30.70 1.87 9.79
N SER A 368 31.17 0.91 8.98
CA SER A 368 31.87 1.12 7.72
C SER A 368 30.95 1.32 6.52
N SER A 369 29.65 1.09 6.69
CA SER A 369 28.67 1.25 5.63
C SER A 369 28.42 2.73 5.31
N PRO A 370 28.21 3.09 4.05
CA PRO A 370 27.71 4.42 3.66
C PRO A 370 26.41 4.81 4.38
N LEU A 371 25.62 3.82 4.78
CA LEU A 371 24.36 4.00 5.53
C LEU A 371 24.55 4.57 6.93
N ALA A 372 25.67 4.28 7.60
CA ALA A 372 25.84 4.59 9.02
C ALA A 372 25.70 6.08 9.39
N ASN A 373 25.85 6.97 8.40
CA ASN A 373 25.78 8.43 8.59
C ASN A 373 24.60 9.09 7.84
N LEU A 374 23.74 8.32 7.20
CA LEU A 374 22.58 8.90 6.50
C LEU A 374 21.45 9.18 7.50
N PRO A 375 20.81 10.35 7.41
CA PRO A 375 19.60 10.63 8.16
C PRO A 375 18.46 9.70 7.72
N ALA A 376 17.56 9.42 8.67
CA ALA A 376 16.34 8.68 8.32
C ALA A 376 15.49 9.48 7.32
N PRO A 377 14.85 8.82 6.34
CA PRO A 377 13.96 9.49 5.40
C PRO A 377 12.72 10.04 6.12
N VAL A 378 12.17 11.13 5.59
CA VAL A 378 10.96 11.79 6.09
C VAL A 378 9.84 11.58 5.08
N ASP A 379 8.78 10.91 5.52
CA ASP A 379 7.58 10.67 4.74
C ASP A 379 6.48 11.71 5.05
N ARG A 380 5.36 11.68 4.31
CA ARG A 380 4.22 12.58 4.51
C ARG A 380 2.90 11.82 4.52
N SER A 381 1.88 12.41 5.19
CA SER A 381 0.54 11.85 5.23
C SER A 381 -0.15 11.97 3.87
N SER A 382 -0.94 10.96 3.51
CA SER A 382 -1.70 10.93 2.25
C SER A 382 -2.94 11.81 2.30
N HIS A 383 -3.60 11.80 3.46
CA HIS A 383 -4.91 12.41 3.64
C HIS A 383 -4.89 13.44 4.75
N ALA A 384 -5.77 14.43 4.63
CA ALA A 384 -6.09 15.32 5.73
C ALA A 384 -6.89 14.58 6.80
N ILE A 385 -6.73 14.97 8.05
CA ILE A 385 -7.47 14.41 9.17
C ILE A 385 -8.14 15.54 9.93
N GLY A 386 -9.42 15.36 10.21
CA GLY A 386 -10.23 16.38 10.86
C GLY A 386 -11.13 15.82 11.95
N ILE A 387 -11.89 16.73 12.54
CA ILE A 387 -12.87 16.47 13.59
C ILE A 387 -14.25 16.87 13.11
N GLY A 388 -15.27 16.07 13.42
CA GLY A 388 -16.65 16.44 13.27
C GLY A 388 -17.02 17.55 14.26
N ALA A 389 -17.20 18.78 13.75
CA ALA A 389 -17.53 19.94 14.58
C ALA A 389 -18.43 20.93 13.83
N LEU A 390 -19.03 21.85 14.58
CA LEU A 390 -19.80 22.95 14.01
C LEU A 390 -18.86 24.05 13.49
N ASN A 391 -19.12 24.53 12.27
CA ASN A 391 -18.49 25.73 11.77
C ASN A 391 -19.15 27.02 12.34
N ASP A 392 -18.67 28.19 11.90
CA ASP A 392 -19.21 29.48 12.35
C ASP A 392 -20.69 29.67 11.99
N GLU A 393 -21.18 28.99 10.95
CA GLU A 393 -22.58 29.00 10.50
C GLU A 393 -23.44 27.96 11.25
N GLN A 394 -22.91 27.27 12.27
CA GLN A 394 -23.55 26.18 13.03
C GLN A 394 -23.90 24.96 12.17
N VAL A 395 -23.14 24.71 11.10
CA VAL A 395 -23.26 23.52 10.26
C VAL A 395 -22.21 22.50 10.69
N MET A 396 -22.66 21.25 10.91
CA MET A 396 -21.77 20.14 11.25
C MET A 396 -20.98 19.70 10.01
N GLY A 397 -19.66 19.61 10.15
CA GLY A 397 -18.79 19.17 9.07
C GLY A 397 -17.43 18.70 9.57
N ASN A 398 -16.60 18.22 8.66
CA ASN A 398 -15.21 17.86 8.93
C ASN A 398 -14.36 19.14 9.01
N MET A 399 -13.80 19.37 10.17
CA MET A 399 -12.91 20.52 10.43
C MET A 399 -11.47 19.99 10.48
N VAL A 400 -10.74 20.15 9.37
CA VAL A 400 -9.35 19.68 9.25
C VAL A 400 -8.47 20.25 10.37
N VAL A 401 -7.72 19.38 11.03
CA VAL A 401 -6.72 19.69 12.07
C VAL A 401 -5.34 19.36 11.55
N LEU A 402 -5.14 18.20 10.95
CA LEU A 402 -3.91 17.79 10.31
C LEU A 402 -4.13 17.82 8.79
N PRO A 403 -3.45 18.72 8.05
CA PRO A 403 -3.61 18.78 6.61
C PRO A 403 -2.99 17.56 5.91
N ALA A 404 -3.42 17.27 4.70
CA ALA A 404 -2.71 16.34 3.82
C ALA A 404 -1.27 16.80 3.61
N ASN A 405 -0.38 15.87 3.29
CA ASN A 405 1.06 16.10 3.17
C ASN A 405 1.74 16.64 4.46
N ALA A 406 1.16 16.35 5.64
CA ALA A 406 1.83 16.62 6.91
C ALA A 406 3.04 15.68 7.07
N PRO A 407 4.16 16.15 7.67
CA PRO A 407 5.35 15.31 7.86
C PRO A 407 5.08 14.13 8.81
N ILE A 408 5.71 13.00 8.52
CA ILE A 408 5.71 11.80 9.35
C ILE A 408 7.14 11.59 9.89
N PRO A 409 7.37 11.66 11.20
CA PRO A 409 6.41 11.97 12.27
C PRO A 409 5.97 13.45 12.30
N THR A 410 4.76 13.71 12.80
CA THR A 410 4.24 15.07 13.00
C THR A 410 4.74 15.64 14.32
N VAL A 411 5.76 16.49 14.27
CA VAL A 411 6.37 17.13 15.45
C VAL A 411 6.57 18.63 15.18
N PRO A 412 5.97 19.52 15.97
CA PRO A 412 5.03 19.27 17.06
C PRO A 412 3.68 18.75 16.56
N PRO A 413 2.83 18.15 17.43
CA PRO A 413 1.48 17.78 17.08
C PRO A 413 0.69 18.95 16.49
N ALA A 414 -0.09 18.69 15.45
CA ALA A 414 -1.07 19.65 14.93
C ALA A 414 -2.18 19.85 15.98
N GLU A 415 -2.61 21.09 16.20
CA GLU A 415 -3.64 21.37 17.18
C GLU A 415 -4.67 22.38 16.68
N ARG A 416 -5.91 22.20 17.14
CA ARG A 416 -7.01 23.13 16.89
C ARG A 416 -7.94 23.17 18.09
N THR A 417 -8.37 24.39 18.44
CA THR A 417 -9.33 24.60 19.55
C THR A 417 -10.75 24.66 19.00
N PHE A 418 -11.61 23.86 19.59
CA PHE A 418 -13.05 23.82 19.39
C PHE A 418 -13.77 24.34 20.62
N PHE A 419 -15.05 24.62 20.51
CA PHE A 419 -15.82 25.24 21.58
C PHE A 419 -17.08 24.45 21.89
N CYS A 420 -17.42 24.35 23.18
CA CYS A 420 -18.70 23.76 23.61
C CYS A 420 -19.88 24.48 22.94
N ALA A 421 -20.80 23.72 22.36
CA ALA A 421 -21.91 24.24 21.57
C ALA A 421 -23.09 24.75 22.44
N GLY A 422 -23.20 24.27 23.66
CA GLY A 422 -24.30 24.58 24.58
C GLY A 422 -23.86 24.88 26.01
N ASP A 423 -24.74 25.52 26.78
CA ASP A 423 -24.51 25.70 28.21
C ASP A 423 -24.77 24.39 28.98
N GLY A 424 -23.99 24.19 30.04
CA GLY A 424 -24.13 23.00 30.90
C GLY A 424 -23.57 21.73 30.32
N GLN A 425 -22.78 21.80 29.27
CA GLN A 425 -22.16 20.63 28.64
C GLN A 425 -21.19 19.93 29.60
N THR A 426 -21.38 18.63 29.81
CA THR A 426 -20.59 17.81 30.75
C THR A 426 -19.64 16.85 30.04
N GLU A 427 -19.81 16.64 28.73
CA GLU A 427 -19.06 15.72 27.93
C GLU A 427 -18.73 16.32 26.56
N VAL A 428 -17.66 15.86 25.95
CA VAL A 428 -17.33 16.12 24.54
C VAL A 428 -17.24 14.80 23.78
N LYS A 429 -17.85 14.79 22.60
CA LYS A 429 -17.70 13.72 21.62
C LYS A 429 -16.68 14.17 20.58
N VAL A 430 -15.61 13.41 20.40
CA VAL A 430 -14.58 13.64 19.40
C VAL A 430 -14.71 12.55 18.37
N THR A 431 -15.19 12.87 17.18
CA THR A 431 -15.28 11.95 16.03
C THR A 431 -14.24 12.38 15.02
N VAL A 432 -13.36 11.47 14.64
CA VAL A 432 -12.22 11.68 13.73
C VAL A 432 -12.59 11.23 12.33
N TYR A 433 -12.24 12.05 11.34
CA TYR A 433 -12.48 11.77 9.92
C TYR A 433 -11.19 11.89 9.11
N GLU A 434 -11.03 11.03 8.09
CA GLU A 434 -9.99 11.09 7.08
C GLU A 434 -10.58 11.65 5.78
N GLY A 435 -9.95 12.68 5.25
CA GLY A 435 -10.35 13.42 4.04
C GLY A 435 -10.38 14.92 4.30
N ASP A 436 -10.41 15.70 3.24
CA ASP A 436 -10.37 17.18 3.24
C ASP A 436 -11.73 17.82 2.97
N ASP A 437 -12.73 17.05 2.50
CA ASP A 437 -14.07 17.58 2.26
C ASP A 437 -14.76 17.96 3.58
N PHE A 438 -15.41 19.13 3.58
CA PHE A 438 -16.22 19.56 4.72
C PHE A 438 -17.44 18.68 4.95
N ASN A 439 -18.03 18.14 3.88
CA ASN A 439 -19.21 17.31 3.95
C ASN A 439 -18.86 15.89 4.42
N LEU A 440 -19.37 15.51 5.59
CA LEU A 440 -19.11 14.21 6.23
C LEU A 440 -19.50 12.97 5.38
N LYS A 441 -20.21 13.15 4.28
CA LYS A 441 -20.54 12.06 3.35
C LYS A 441 -19.38 11.68 2.43
N PHE A 442 -18.41 12.56 2.27
CA PHE A 442 -17.26 12.40 1.37
C PHE A 442 -15.95 12.18 2.10
N VAL A 443 -16.01 11.94 3.41
CA VAL A 443 -14.86 11.61 4.26
C VAL A 443 -15.13 10.32 5.02
N ASP A 444 -14.07 9.60 5.36
CA ASP A 444 -14.15 8.33 6.09
C ASP A 444 -14.06 8.55 7.60
N GLU A 445 -14.98 7.98 8.37
CA GLU A 445 -14.93 8.00 9.83
C GLU A 445 -13.88 6.99 10.32
N LEU A 446 -12.87 7.49 11.05
CA LEU A 446 -11.79 6.68 11.61
C LEU A 446 -12.06 6.21 13.04
N GLY A 447 -12.90 6.91 13.79
CA GLY A 447 -13.22 6.53 15.16
C GLY A 447 -13.80 7.67 15.99
N GLU A 448 -14.27 7.32 17.18
CA GLU A 448 -14.84 8.30 18.10
C GLU A 448 -14.48 8.01 19.55
N ALA A 449 -14.45 9.04 20.38
CA ALA A 449 -14.39 8.92 21.83
C ALA A 449 -15.24 9.98 22.51
N ILE A 450 -15.75 9.62 23.67
CA ILE A 450 -16.47 10.54 24.57
C ILE A 450 -15.59 10.79 25.80
N GLY A 451 -15.41 12.07 26.13
CA GLY A 451 -14.63 12.46 27.29
C GLY A 451 -15.43 13.37 28.22
N SER A 452 -15.23 13.19 29.53
CA SER A 452 -15.91 14.00 30.55
C SER A 452 -15.18 15.32 30.78
N LEU A 453 -15.93 16.41 30.83
CA LEU A 453 -15.43 17.75 31.20
C LEU A 453 -15.31 17.95 32.72
N GLY A 454 -15.65 16.93 33.53
CA GLY A 454 -15.55 16.94 34.98
C GLY A 454 -16.64 17.77 35.69
N SER A 455 -17.14 18.83 35.05
CA SER A 455 -18.23 19.68 35.53
C SER A 455 -18.92 20.37 34.36
N PRO A 456 -20.19 20.79 34.52
CA PRO A 456 -20.90 21.52 33.48
C PRO A 456 -20.15 22.76 33.01
N LYS A 457 -19.91 22.90 31.72
CA LYS A 457 -19.22 24.02 31.09
C LYS A 457 -20.19 24.92 30.33
N PRO A 458 -19.93 26.22 30.25
CA PRO A 458 -20.74 27.12 29.45
C PRO A 458 -20.49 26.95 27.96
N ARG A 459 -21.43 27.42 27.14
CA ARG A 459 -21.21 27.61 25.72
C ARG A 459 -19.93 28.43 25.46
N GLY A 460 -19.14 28.03 24.48
CA GLY A 460 -17.86 28.67 24.16
C GLY A 460 -16.68 28.24 25.04
N TYR A 461 -16.85 27.24 25.93
CA TYR A 461 -15.74 26.68 26.67
C TYR A 461 -14.76 25.96 25.73
N PRO A 462 -13.44 26.25 25.80
CA PRO A 462 -12.50 25.74 24.83
C PRO A 462 -12.10 24.28 25.11
N VAL A 463 -11.99 23.50 24.04
CA VAL A 463 -11.45 22.14 24.02
C VAL A 463 -10.41 22.07 22.89
N THR A 464 -9.16 21.77 23.24
CA THR A 464 -8.08 21.67 22.25
C THR A 464 -7.87 20.23 21.85
N VAL A 465 -8.03 19.94 20.56
CA VAL A 465 -7.72 18.63 19.96
C VAL A 465 -6.31 18.69 19.39
N LYS A 466 -5.50 17.68 19.72
CA LYS A 466 -4.14 17.49 19.20
C LYS A 466 -4.06 16.21 18.39
N MET A 467 -3.41 16.30 17.23
CA MET A 467 -3.20 15.19 16.32
C MET A 467 -1.73 15.06 15.97
N ALA A 468 -1.22 13.84 15.98
CA ALA A 468 0.13 13.53 15.54
C ALA A 468 0.16 12.18 14.85
N LEU A 469 0.92 12.09 13.78
CA LEU A 469 1.35 10.83 13.20
C LEU A 469 2.69 10.44 13.82
N ASP A 470 2.81 9.21 14.28
CA ASP A 470 4.10 8.69 14.74
C ASP A 470 5.03 8.37 13.55
N GLY A 471 6.23 7.87 13.83
CA GLY A 471 7.22 7.59 12.76
C GLY A 471 6.82 6.52 11.74
N ASP A 472 5.69 5.87 11.93
CA ASP A 472 5.13 4.85 11.02
C ASP A 472 3.82 5.32 10.37
N GLY A 473 3.42 6.59 10.65
CA GLY A 473 2.20 7.18 10.14
C GLY A 473 0.94 6.78 10.90
N ILE A 474 1.07 6.17 12.09
CA ILE A 474 -0.08 5.81 12.93
C ILE A 474 -0.57 7.04 13.67
N LEU A 475 -1.86 7.30 13.57
CA LEU A 475 -2.51 8.50 14.10
C LEU A 475 -2.77 8.40 15.60
N ARG A 476 -2.41 9.46 16.32
CA ARG A 476 -2.77 9.68 17.72
C ARG A 476 -3.61 10.94 17.84
N VAL A 477 -4.78 10.83 18.44
CA VAL A 477 -5.71 11.95 18.66
C VAL A 477 -6.04 12.06 20.13
N THR A 478 -5.83 13.25 20.70
CA THR A 478 -6.15 13.55 22.09
C THR A 478 -6.95 14.85 22.20
N ALA A 479 -7.88 14.91 23.13
CA ALA A 479 -8.62 16.13 23.47
C ALA A 479 -8.25 16.60 24.87
N HIS A 480 -7.99 17.88 25.00
CA HIS A 480 -7.53 18.53 26.24
C HIS A 480 -8.47 19.68 26.61
N ASP A 481 -8.59 19.94 27.89
CA ASP A 481 -9.20 21.16 28.40
C ASP A 481 -8.38 22.37 27.93
N GLY A 482 -9.01 23.25 27.13
CA GLY A 482 -8.30 24.38 26.51
C GLY A 482 -7.86 25.47 27.49
N THR A 483 -8.30 25.40 28.77
CA THR A 483 -7.93 26.38 29.81
C THR A 483 -6.73 25.94 30.65
N ASN A 484 -6.55 24.65 30.87
CA ASN A 484 -5.51 24.12 31.78
C ASN A 484 -4.67 23.00 31.16
N GLY A 485 -4.99 22.54 29.94
CA GLY A 485 -4.24 21.52 29.22
C GLY A 485 -4.46 20.08 29.72
N VAL A 486 -5.38 19.85 30.66
CA VAL A 486 -5.64 18.50 31.19
C VAL A 486 -6.26 17.63 30.11
N LEU A 487 -5.77 16.39 30.00
CA LEU A 487 -6.31 15.39 29.08
C LEU A 487 -7.77 15.06 29.44
N ILE A 488 -8.66 15.23 28.48
CA ILE A 488 -10.08 14.87 28.60
C ILE A 488 -10.30 13.45 28.10
N THR A 489 -9.82 13.15 26.90
CA THR A 489 -9.95 11.81 26.28
C THR A 489 -8.89 11.60 25.21
N GLN A 490 -8.65 10.33 24.90
CA GLN A 490 -7.89 9.90 23.73
C GLN A 490 -8.81 9.10 22.83
N VAL A 491 -8.79 9.40 21.53
CA VAL A 491 -9.53 8.63 20.54
C VAL A 491 -8.69 7.43 20.15
N GLU A 492 -9.25 6.25 20.27
CA GLU A 492 -8.71 5.06 19.65
C GLU A 492 -9.14 5.08 18.18
N VAL A 493 -8.17 5.28 17.32
CA VAL A 493 -8.42 5.36 15.88
C VAL A 493 -8.52 3.94 15.34
N ARG A 494 -9.75 3.51 15.07
CA ARG A 494 -10.03 2.23 14.42
C ARG A 494 -11.15 2.45 13.42
N ARG A 495 -10.84 2.34 12.14
CA ARG A 495 -11.85 2.43 11.09
C ARG A 495 -12.98 1.44 11.33
N LYS A 496 -14.19 1.83 11.01
CA LYS A 496 -15.38 0.96 11.04
C LYS A 496 -15.16 -0.26 10.16
N GLY A 497 -15.10 -1.44 10.78
CA GLY A 497 -14.74 -2.70 10.09
C GLY A 497 -13.29 -3.16 10.31
N ALA A 498 -12.43 -2.40 11.00
CA ALA A 498 -11.13 -2.90 11.44
C ALA A 498 -11.27 -4.11 12.39
N MET A 499 -10.26 -4.97 12.40
CA MET A 499 -10.21 -6.15 13.25
C MET A 499 -10.18 -5.75 14.72
N SER A 500 -11.07 -6.32 15.54
CA SER A 500 -11.07 -6.14 17.00
C SER A 500 -9.92 -6.92 17.64
N ASP A 501 -9.55 -6.57 18.89
CA ASP A 501 -8.49 -7.30 19.62
C ASP A 501 -8.79 -8.79 19.76
N LYS A 502 -10.07 -9.15 19.90
CA LYS A 502 -10.49 -10.55 19.96
C LYS A 502 -10.31 -11.24 18.60
N GLU A 503 -10.76 -10.61 17.52
CA GLU A 503 -10.57 -11.15 16.17
C GLU A 503 -9.08 -11.28 15.83
N HIS A 504 -8.25 -10.32 16.27
CA HIS A 504 -6.79 -10.38 16.12
C HIS A 504 -6.19 -11.58 16.87
N ALA A 505 -6.60 -11.81 18.13
CA ALA A 505 -6.12 -12.95 18.91
C ALA A 505 -6.59 -14.31 18.31
N ASP A 506 -7.85 -14.37 17.84
CA ASP A 506 -8.40 -15.55 17.17
C ASP A 506 -7.66 -15.82 15.83
N ALA A 507 -7.31 -14.77 15.09
CA ALA A 507 -6.54 -14.87 13.85
C ALA A 507 -5.10 -15.36 14.11
N MET A 508 -4.42 -14.85 15.15
CA MET A 508 -3.09 -15.32 15.55
C MET A 508 -3.10 -16.84 15.82
N ALA A 509 -4.04 -17.31 16.63
CA ALA A 509 -4.16 -18.72 16.95
C ALA A 509 -4.41 -19.57 15.69
N ALA A 510 -5.27 -19.09 14.78
CA ALA A 510 -5.55 -19.79 13.53
C ALA A 510 -4.35 -19.84 12.59
N LEU A 511 -3.51 -18.79 12.56
CA LEU A 511 -2.30 -18.73 11.73
C LEU A 511 -1.16 -19.60 12.25
N ASP A 512 -1.08 -19.84 13.56
CA ASP A 512 -0.07 -20.73 14.15
C ASP A 512 -0.25 -22.18 13.69
N ASP A 513 -1.49 -22.63 13.56
CA ASP A 513 -1.84 -24.00 13.15
C ASP A 513 -1.67 -24.25 11.64
N VAL A 514 -1.49 -23.22 10.83
CA VAL A 514 -1.39 -23.32 9.36
C VAL A 514 0.06 -23.50 8.92
N MET A 515 0.33 -24.57 8.19
CA MET A 515 1.61 -24.76 7.48
C MET A 515 1.59 -24.05 6.14
N VAL A 516 2.46 -23.06 5.96
CA VAL A 516 2.66 -22.35 4.68
C VAL A 516 3.80 -23.00 3.92
N LEU A 517 3.53 -23.41 2.67
CA LEU A 517 4.48 -24.05 1.76
C LEU A 517 4.81 -23.17 0.54
#